data_ab55dae261747c68d19aa949b3c016cb
#
_entry.id   ab55dae261747c68d19aa949b3c016cb
#
_cell.length_a   1.000
_cell.length_b   1.000
_cell.length_c   1.000
_cell.angle_alpha   90.00
_cell.angle_beta   90.00
_cell.angle_gamma   90.00
#
_symmetry.space_group_name_H-M   'P 1'
#
loop_
_entity.id
_entity.type
_entity.pdbx_description
1 polymer ?
#
loop_
_entity_poly.entity_id
_entity_poly.type
_entity_poly.pdbx_seq_one_letter_code
_entity_poly.pdbx_strand_id
1 'polypeptide(L)'
;MNKYIDKVKDMTCEDVYSMASARMTVALMMHADMADYFAFLSMHGFKRLHEYQYVTETVERTKLHHDYIDKHNKLIVDTFDISDRVSVIPSDWIKYTQNDIDDSVTAKFVRHAFEVYRTFETETRDLYSAIYCHMLSVGNVVDADVFKAYIDDVEHEINGIDRLMHAMQNTGYDAVYIVEIQKAMHDKYKKKLHDVK
;
A
#
# COMPACT_ATOMS: atom_id res chain seq x y z
N MET A 1 -18.49 3.01 10.40
CA MET A 1 -19.06 1.75 9.85
C MET A 1 -18.24 1.40 8.63
N ASN A 2 -17.72 0.17 8.52
CA ASN A 2 -16.86 -0.23 7.41
C ASN A 2 -17.68 -0.25 6.10
N LYS A 3 -17.29 0.59 5.13
CA LYS A 3 -17.99 0.79 3.84
C LYS A 3 -18.02 -0.46 2.94
N TYR A 4 -17.16 -1.44 3.22
CA TYR A 4 -17.03 -2.65 2.42
C TYR A 4 -17.98 -3.78 2.86
N ILE A 5 -18.57 -3.73 4.07
CA ILE A 5 -19.45 -4.79 4.58
C ILE A 5 -20.61 -5.06 3.61
N ASP A 6 -21.31 -4.02 3.17
CA ASP A 6 -22.41 -4.17 2.22
C ASP A 6 -21.94 -4.59 0.82
N LYS A 7 -20.69 -4.29 0.47
CA LYS A 7 -20.12 -4.65 -0.83
C LYS A 7 -19.82 -6.14 -0.93
N VAL A 8 -19.37 -6.78 0.17
CA VAL A 8 -18.92 -8.18 0.14
C VAL A 8 -19.98 -9.19 0.59
N LYS A 9 -21.07 -8.78 1.21
CA LYS A 9 -22.06 -9.64 1.88
C LYS A 9 -22.68 -10.73 1.00
N ASP A 10 -22.83 -10.46 -0.30
CA ASP A 10 -23.46 -11.37 -1.26
C ASP A 10 -22.43 -11.97 -2.24
N MET A 11 -21.14 -11.77 -1.99
CA MET A 11 -20.05 -12.26 -2.85
C MET A 11 -19.78 -13.75 -2.63
N THR A 12 -19.40 -14.42 -3.71
CA THR A 12 -18.84 -15.77 -3.65
C THR A 12 -17.41 -15.75 -3.15
N CYS A 13 -16.86 -16.90 -2.78
CA CYS A 13 -15.44 -17.02 -2.44
C CYS A 13 -14.54 -16.52 -3.61
N GLU A 14 -14.89 -16.86 -4.84
CA GLU A 14 -14.16 -16.41 -6.05
C GLU A 14 -14.18 -14.88 -6.17
N ASP A 15 -15.32 -14.23 -5.96
CA ASP A 15 -15.46 -12.77 -6.05
C ASP A 15 -14.57 -12.05 -5.02
N VAL A 16 -14.52 -12.54 -3.78
CA VAL A 16 -13.70 -11.90 -2.74
C VAL A 16 -12.20 -12.06 -2.99
N TYR A 17 -11.76 -13.21 -3.51
CA TYR A 17 -10.36 -13.40 -3.91
C TYR A 17 -10.00 -12.51 -5.11
N SER A 18 -10.89 -12.39 -6.11
CA SER A 18 -10.74 -11.46 -7.24
C SER A 18 -10.62 -10.02 -6.77
N MET A 19 -11.47 -9.62 -5.82
CA MET A 19 -11.44 -8.25 -5.25
C MET A 19 -10.14 -8.00 -4.48
N ALA A 20 -9.66 -8.95 -3.68
CA ALA A 20 -8.40 -8.83 -2.95
C ALA A 20 -7.21 -8.74 -3.91
N SER A 21 -7.16 -9.58 -4.95
CA SER A 21 -6.14 -9.55 -5.99
C SER A 21 -6.13 -8.22 -6.75
N ALA A 22 -7.31 -7.69 -7.11
CA ALA A 22 -7.44 -6.37 -7.71
C ALA A 22 -6.91 -5.26 -6.77
N ARG A 23 -7.20 -5.34 -5.45
CA ARG A 23 -6.67 -4.38 -4.48
C ARG A 23 -5.14 -4.42 -4.39
N MET A 24 -4.53 -5.60 -4.38
CA MET A 24 -3.06 -5.77 -4.41
C MET A 24 -2.47 -5.21 -5.72
N THR A 25 -3.15 -5.37 -6.86
CA THR A 25 -2.73 -4.77 -8.13
C THR A 25 -2.74 -3.25 -8.07
N VAL A 26 -3.75 -2.64 -7.43
CA VAL A 26 -3.78 -1.19 -7.18
C VAL A 26 -2.63 -0.76 -6.26
N ALA A 27 -2.32 -1.54 -5.21
CA ALA A 27 -1.18 -1.29 -4.31
C ALA A 27 0.14 -1.28 -5.07
N LEU A 28 0.38 -2.28 -5.92
CA LEU A 28 1.56 -2.32 -6.79
C LEU A 28 1.73 -1.04 -7.61
N MET A 29 0.68 -0.58 -8.27
CA MET A 29 0.71 0.64 -9.07
C MET A 29 0.96 1.88 -8.23
N MET A 30 0.31 1.98 -7.08
CA MET A 30 0.51 3.09 -6.13
C MET A 30 1.98 3.14 -5.67
N HIS A 31 2.57 2.01 -5.29
CA HIS A 31 3.97 1.98 -4.84
C HIS A 31 4.96 2.30 -5.96
N ALA A 32 4.69 1.87 -7.20
CA ALA A 32 5.50 2.28 -8.35
C ALA A 32 5.45 3.81 -8.55
N ASP A 33 4.25 4.40 -8.54
CA ASP A 33 4.07 5.85 -8.66
C ASP A 33 4.72 6.62 -7.49
N MET A 34 4.63 6.11 -6.26
CA MET A 34 5.30 6.68 -5.10
C MET A 34 6.82 6.63 -5.22
N ALA A 35 7.38 5.54 -5.74
CA ALA A 35 8.81 5.43 -5.95
C ALA A 35 9.31 6.50 -6.96
N ASP A 36 8.58 6.69 -8.07
CA ASP A 36 8.89 7.72 -9.07
C ASP A 36 8.71 9.14 -8.49
N TYR A 37 7.67 9.35 -7.71
CA TYR A 37 7.41 10.60 -7.00
C TYR A 37 8.57 11.00 -6.06
N PHE A 38 9.02 10.06 -5.22
CA PHE A 38 10.16 10.30 -4.34
C PHE A 38 11.50 10.39 -5.08
N ALA A 39 11.64 9.73 -6.24
CA ALA A 39 12.79 9.93 -7.12
C ALA A 39 12.84 11.37 -7.64
N PHE A 40 11.70 11.92 -8.07
CA PHE A 40 11.57 13.31 -8.51
C PHE A 40 11.97 14.31 -7.41
N LEU A 41 11.62 14.03 -6.15
CA LEU A 41 12.02 14.83 -4.99
C LEU A 41 13.47 14.59 -4.53
N SER A 42 14.25 13.75 -5.22
CA SER A 42 15.60 13.31 -4.81
C SER A 42 15.64 12.61 -3.44
N MET A 43 14.53 12.03 -3.00
CA MET A 43 14.37 11.34 -1.72
C MET A 43 14.56 9.83 -1.86
N HIS A 44 15.80 9.42 -2.05
CA HIS A 44 16.15 8.02 -2.37
C HIS A 44 15.80 7.00 -1.27
N GLY A 45 15.68 7.43 -0.01
CA GLY A 45 15.28 6.54 1.09
C GLY A 45 13.81 6.18 1.02
N PHE A 46 12.93 7.15 0.80
CA PHE A 46 11.50 6.91 0.61
C PHE A 46 11.23 6.20 -0.73
N LYS A 47 11.96 6.54 -1.79
CA LYS A 47 11.93 5.76 -3.03
C LYS A 47 12.16 4.27 -2.76
N ARG A 48 13.22 3.91 -2.01
CA ARG A 48 13.52 2.51 -1.71
C ARG A 48 12.49 1.82 -0.83
N LEU A 49 11.84 2.56 0.08
CA LEU A 49 10.70 2.05 0.82
C LEU A 49 9.62 1.54 -0.15
N HIS A 50 9.22 2.38 -1.11
CA HIS A 50 8.15 2.03 -2.04
C HIS A 50 8.59 1.00 -3.10
N GLU A 51 9.85 0.98 -3.53
CA GLU A 51 10.40 -0.13 -4.33
C GLU A 51 10.32 -1.46 -3.58
N TYR A 52 10.58 -1.46 -2.27
CA TYR A 52 10.46 -2.66 -1.44
C TYR A 52 8.99 -3.10 -1.31
N GLN A 53 8.08 -2.17 -1.03
CA GLN A 53 6.65 -2.48 -0.93
C GLN A 53 6.10 -3.02 -2.27
N TYR A 54 6.49 -2.43 -3.40
CA TYR A 54 6.14 -2.95 -4.73
C TYR A 54 6.52 -4.43 -4.89
N VAL A 55 7.72 -4.81 -4.47
CA VAL A 55 8.18 -6.22 -4.54
C VAL A 55 7.39 -7.09 -3.56
N THR A 56 7.15 -6.62 -2.35
CA THR A 56 6.40 -7.35 -1.33
C THR A 56 4.96 -7.62 -1.80
N GLU A 57 4.25 -6.61 -2.29
CA GLU A 57 2.91 -6.75 -2.86
C GLU A 57 2.86 -7.75 -4.03
N THR A 58 3.91 -7.75 -4.87
CA THR A 58 4.02 -8.73 -5.98
C THR A 58 4.07 -10.15 -5.45
N VAL A 59 4.84 -10.39 -4.39
CA VAL A 59 4.97 -11.71 -3.75
C VAL A 59 3.66 -12.11 -3.08
N GLU A 60 3.02 -11.20 -2.35
CA GLU A 60 1.76 -11.46 -1.65
C GLU A 60 0.61 -11.75 -2.62
N ARG A 61 0.51 -10.99 -3.70
CA ARG A 61 -0.46 -11.24 -4.76
C ARG A 61 -0.24 -12.63 -5.40
N THR A 62 1.00 -12.99 -5.69
CA THR A 62 1.33 -14.30 -6.24
C THR A 62 0.96 -15.41 -5.26
N LYS A 63 1.24 -15.22 -3.97
CA LYS A 63 0.86 -16.16 -2.92
C LYS A 63 -0.65 -16.32 -2.83
N LEU A 64 -1.42 -15.22 -2.85
CA LEU A 64 -2.88 -15.25 -2.84
C LEU A 64 -3.43 -16.13 -3.99
N HIS A 65 -2.88 -15.97 -5.19
CA HIS A 65 -3.26 -16.76 -6.36
C HIS A 65 -2.95 -18.26 -6.17
N HIS A 66 -1.75 -18.58 -5.68
CA HIS A 66 -1.35 -19.97 -5.43
C HIS A 66 -2.21 -20.61 -4.33
N ASP A 67 -2.44 -19.90 -3.21
CA ASP A 67 -3.29 -20.39 -2.12
C ASP A 67 -4.72 -20.68 -2.61
N TYR A 68 -5.26 -19.85 -3.51
CA TYR A 68 -6.57 -20.08 -4.10
C TYR A 68 -6.60 -21.28 -5.04
N ILE A 69 -5.59 -21.41 -5.92
CA ILE A 69 -5.46 -22.56 -6.82
C ILE A 69 -5.36 -23.85 -6.03
N ASP A 70 -4.53 -23.90 -5.01
CA ASP A 70 -4.30 -25.10 -4.19
C ASP A 70 -5.56 -25.53 -3.43
N LYS A 71 -6.35 -24.57 -2.94
CA LYS A 71 -7.57 -24.86 -2.17
C LYS A 71 -8.79 -25.16 -3.03
N HIS A 72 -8.95 -24.45 -4.15
CA HIS A 72 -10.19 -24.48 -4.93
C HIS A 72 -10.02 -25.10 -6.33
N ASN A 73 -8.79 -25.41 -6.74
CA ASN A 73 -8.46 -25.91 -8.08
C ASN A 73 -9.02 -25.02 -9.21
N LYS A 74 -8.96 -23.68 -9.00
CA LYS A 74 -9.47 -22.66 -9.91
C LYS A 74 -8.47 -21.50 -10.02
N LEU A 75 -8.57 -20.73 -11.10
CA LEU A 75 -7.82 -19.49 -11.29
C LEU A 75 -8.61 -18.29 -10.72
N ILE A 76 -7.91 -17.34 -10.12
CA ILE A 76 -8.48 -16.01 -9.85
C ILE A 76 -8.48 -15.22 -11.16
N VAL A 77 -9.60 -14.58 -11.46
CA VAL A 77 -9.71 -13.61 -12.57
C VAL A 77 -9.70 -12.22 -11.97
N ASP A 78 -8.63 -11.45 -12.22
CA ASP A 78 -8.56 -10.06 -11.78
C ASP A 78 -9.62 -9.21 -12.50
N THR A 79 -10.37 -8.46 -11.71
CA THR A 79 -11.38 -7.49 -12.20
C THR A 79 -10.89 -6.06 -12.07
N PHE A 80 -9.56 -5.87 -12.09
CA PHE A 80 -8.94 -4.55 -11.99
C PHE A 80 -9.34 -3.65 -13.18
N ASP A 81 -9.79 -2.44 -12.87
CA ASP A 81 -10.02 -1.37 -13.84
C ASP A 81 -8.97 -0.26 -13.61
N ILE A 82 -8.47 0.34 -14.68
CA ILE A 82 -7.51 1.44 -14.61
C ILE A 82 -8.05 2.64 -13.82
N SER A 83 -9.37 2.80 -13.75
CA SER A 83 -10.04 3.84 -12.95
C SER A 83 -9.88 3.63 -11.44
N ASP A 84 -9.53 2.41 -10.99
CA ASP A 84 -9.27 2.09 -9.58
C ASP A 84 -7.88 2.59 -9.12
N ARG A 85 -7.05 3.06 -10.05
CA ARG A 85 -5.72 3.58 -9.75
C ARG A 85 -5.78 4.76 -8.79
N VAL A 86 -4.97 4.68 -7.73
CA VAL A 86 -4.81 5.78 -6.78
C VAL A 86 -3.86 6.82 -7.35
N SER A 87 -4.32 8.07 -7.50
CA SER A 87 -3.46 9.16 -7.91
C SER A 87 -2.62 9.65 -6.73
N VAL A 88 -1.32 9.45 -6.81
CA VAL A 88 -0.35 9.93 -5.82
C VAL A 88 -0.03 11.40 -6.03
N ILE A 89 0.00 11.82 -7.29
CA ILE A 89 0.39 13.18 -7.68
C ILE A 89 -0.86 14.00 -7.96
N PRO A 90 -1.16 15.05 -7.18
CA PRO A 90 -2.25 15.96 -7.50
C PRO A 90 -2.04 16.59 -8.88
N SER A 91 -3.12 16.75 -9.64
CA SER A 91 -3.05 17.24 -11.03
C SER A 91 -2.45 18.64 -11.15
N ASP A 92 -2.59 19.49 -10.13
CA ASP A 92 -2.01 20.83 -10.08
C ASP A 92 -0.49 20.81 -9.83
N TRP A 93 0.09 19.69 -9.43
CA TRP A 93 1.52 19.53 -9.16
C TRP A 93 2.32 19.01 -10.34
N ILE A 94 1.70 18.50 -11.38
CA ILE A 94 2.36 18.02 -12.62
C ILE A 94 3.20 19.14 -13.29
N LYS A 95 2.85 20.40 -13.06
CA LYS A 95 3.58 21.57 -13.60
C LYS A 95 4.92 21.86 -12.92
N TYR A 96 5.20 21.30 -11.74
CA TYR A 96 6.45 21.53 -11.03
C TYR A 96 7.62 20.86 -11.76
N THR A 97 8.73 21.56 -11.84
CA THR A 97 10.04 21.02 -12.23
C THR A 97 10.93 20.89 -11.00
N GLN A 98 12.06 20.20 -11.12
CA GLN A 98 13.00 20.06 -10.00
C GLN A 98 13.51 21.44 -9.50
N ASN A 99 13.54 22.45 -10.37
CA ASN A 99 13.96 23.80 -9.99
C ASN A 99 12.92 24.56 -9.15
N ASP A 100 11.69 24.09 -9.13
CA ASP A 100 10.58 24.68 -8.35
C ASP A 100 10.47 24.08 -6.96
N ILE A 101 11.29 23.06 -6.63
CA ILE A 101 11.24 22.34 -5.37
C ILE A 101 12.15 23.00 -4.34
N ASP A 102 11.54 23.76 -3.45
CA ASP A 102 12.17 24.27 -2.24
C ASP A 102 11.77 23.43 -1.00
N ASP A 103 12.27 23.80 0.17
CA ASP A 103 11.99 23.11 1.42
C ASP A 103 10.50 23.09 1.77
N SER A 104 9.77 24.16 1.47
CA SER A 104 8.33 24.27 1.73
C SER A 104 7.52 23.37 0.81
N VAL A 105 7.87 23.35 -0.47
CA VAL A 105 7.26 22.45 -1.46
C VAL A 105 7.58 21.00 -1.11
N THR A 106 8.82 20.70 -0.74
CA THR A 106 9.25 19.37 -0.29
C THR A 106 8.43 18.89 0.90
N ALA A 107 8.29 19.69 1.95
CA ALA A 107 7.50 19.36 3.14
C ALA A 107 6.04 19.04 2.79
N LYS A 108 5.42 19.87 1.95
CA LYS A 108 4.04 19.67 1.47
C LYS A 108 3.90 18.38 0.68
N PHE A 109 4.85 18.09 -0.20
CA PHE A 109 4.83 16.92 -1.06
C PHE A 109 5.02 15.62 -0.28
N VAL A 110 5.98 15.59 0.65
CA VAL A 110 6.21 14.43 1.53
C VAL A 110 4.98 14.15 2.39
N ARG A 111 4.43 15.18 3.00
CA ARG A 111 3.22 15.07 3.81
C ARG A 111 2.07 14.46 3.04
N HIS A 112 1.77 14.99 1.85
CA HIS A 112 0.69 14.50 1.00
C HIS A 112 0.89 13.02 0.62
N ALA A 113 2.10 12.63 0.19
CA ALA A 113 2.40 11.26 -0.20
C ALA A 113 2.11 10.28 0.93
N PHE A 114 2.56 10.57 2.16
CA PHE A 114 2.29 9.71 3.32
C PHE A 114 0.82 9.73 3.75
N GLU A 115 0.09 10.84 3.58
CA GLU A 115 -1.37 10.89 3.81
C GLU A 115 -2.12 9.99 2.82
N VAL A 116 -1.74 9.99 1.53
CA VAL A 116 -2.31 9.10 0.51
C VAL A 116 -2.01 7.64 0.85
N TYR A 117 -0.75 7.33 1.17
CA TYR A 117 -0.33 5.98 1.52
C TYR A 117 -1.11 5.45 2.74
N ARG A 118 -1.16 6.22 3.83
CA ARG A 118 -1.91 5.86 5.02
C ARG A 118 -3.40 5.62 4.75
N THR A 119 -4.00 6.48 3.93
CA THR A 119 -5.42 6.35 3.57
C THR A 119 -5.67 5.06 2.80
N PHE A 120 -4.81 4.76 1.82
CA PHE A 120 -4.89 3.55 1.04
C PHE A 120 -4.80 2.30 1.92
N GLU A 121 -3.79 2.20 2.81
CA GLU A 121 -3.64 1.03 3.67
C GLU A 121 -4.79 0.89 4.68
N THR A 122 -5.31 2.00 5.20
CA THR A 122 -6.50 1.97 6.06
C THR A 122 -7.72 1.39 5.32
N GLU A 123 -7.93 1.78 4.07
CA GLU A 123 -9.01 1.23 3.25
C GLU A 123 -8.78 -0.24 2.88
N THR A 124 -7.52 -0.64 2.65
CA THR A 124 -7.13 -2.04 2.39
C THR A 124 -7.43 -2.92 3.59
N ARG A 125 -7.04 -2.49 4.79
CA ARG A 125 -7.40 -3.16 6.04
C ARG A 125 -8.90 -3.31 6.21
N ASP A 126 -9.66 -2.24 5.95
CA ASP A 126 -11.11 -2.25 6.09
C ASP A 126 -11.77 -3.22 5.10
N LEU A 127 -11.24 -3.31 3.86
CA LEU A 127 -11.67 -4.28 2.87
C LEU A 127 -11.40 -5.72 3.34
N TYR A 128 -10.17 -6.04 3.74
CA TYR A 128 -9.82 -7.38 4.20
C TYR A 128 -10.59 -7.77 5.46
N SER A 129 -10.86 -6.83 6.36
CA SER A 129 -11.70 -7.07 7.55
C SER A 129 -13.15 -7.39 7.16
N ALA A 130 -13.71 -6.73 6.15
CA ALA A 130 -15.04 -7.04 5.65
C ALA A 130 -15.09 -8.42 5.00
N ILE A 131 -14.08 -8.78 4.20
CA ILE A 131 -13.95 -10.11 3.60
C ILE A 131 -13.82 -11.19 4.69
N TYR A 132 -12.96 -11.01 5.68
CA TYR A 132 -12.79 -11.91 6.82
C TYR A 132 -14.13 -12.20 7.53
N CYS A 133 -14.86 -11.14 7.89
CA CYS A 133 -16.15 -11.28 8.55
C CYS A 133 -17.17 -11.99 7.66
N HIS A 134 -17.19 -11.70 6.36
CA HIS A 134 -18.07 -12.36 5.40
C HIS A 134 -17.76 -13.87 5.32
N MET A 135 -16.48 -14.25 5.14
CA MET A 135 -16.06 -15.65 5.08
C MET A 135 -16.47 -16.43 6.35
N LEU A 136 -16.31 -15.84 7.53
CA LEU A 136 -16.77 -16.44 8.78
C LEU A 136 -18.30 -16.60 8.80
N SER A 137 -19.04 -15.61 8.31
CA SER A 137 -20.52 -15.65 8.32
C SER A 137 -21.11 -16.76 7.46
N VAL A 138 -20.39 -17.15 6.39
CA VAL A 138 -20.77 -18.26 5.51
C VAL A 138 -20.12 -19.59 5.90
N GLY A 139 -19.45 -19.64 7.04
CA GLY A 139 -18.82 -20.86 7.57
C GLY A 139 -17.49 -21.26 6.90
N ASN A 140 -16.91 -20.39 6.08
CA ASN A 140 -15.65 -20.64 5.39
C ASN A 140 -14.45 -20.14 6.22
N VAL A 141 -14.14 -20.87 7.30
CA VAL A 141 -13.09 -20.52 8.27
C VAL A 141 -11.69 -20.57 7.63
N VAL A 142 -11.45 -21.52 6.72
CA VAL A 142 -10.12 -21.72 6.11
C VAL A 142 -9.71 -20.54 5.23
N ASP A 143 -10.63 -19.99 4.47
CA ASP A 143 -10.34 -18.79 3.66
C ASP A 143 -10.36 -17.52 4.52
N ALA A 144 -11.18 -17.47 5.59
CA ALA A 144 -11.13 -16.39 6.56
C ALA A 144 -9.72 -16.23 7.16
N ASP A 145 -9.05 -17.31 7.55
CA ASP A 145 -7.71 -17.27 8.13
C ASP A 145 -6.66 -16.69 7.18
N VAL A 146 -6.83 -16.85 5.85
CA VAL A 146 -5.97 -16.18 4.85
C VAL A 146 -6.07 -14.66 4.98
N PHE A 147 -7.31 -14.15 5.01
CA PHE A 147 -7.54 -12.70 5.11
C PHE A 147 -7.17 -12.12 6.47
N LYS A 148 -7.25 -12.94 7.54
CA LYS A 148 -6.74 -12.53 8.86
C LYS A 148 -5.25 -12.22 8.82
N ALA A 149 -4.45 -13.05 8.14
CA ALA A 149 -3.01 -12.81 7.99
C ALA A 149 -2.74 -11.48 7.25
N TYR A 150 -3.45 -11.20 6.15
CA TYR A 150 -3.32 -9.93 5.43
C TYR A 150 -3.76 -8.71 6.26
N ILE A 151 -4.77 -8.84 7.14
CA ILE A 151 -5.14 -7.77 8.07
C ILE A 151 -3.98 -7.46 9.01
N ASP A 152 -3.36 -8.50 9.59
CA ASP A 152 -2.24 -8.33 10.53
C ASP A 152 -1.03 -7.66 9.85
N ASP A 153 -0.74 -8.00 8.57
CA ASP A 153 0.34 -7.39 7.78
C ASP A 153 0.06 -5.91 7.49
N VAL A 154 -1.14 -5.57 7.01
CA VAL A 154 -1.54 -4.18 6.74
C VAL A 154 -1.57 -3.33 8.02
N GLU A 155 -2.04 -3.86 9.15
CA GLU A 155 -1.97 -3.18 10.46
C GLU A 155 -0.52 -2.87 10.86
N HIS A 156 0.40 -3.80 10.62
CA HIS A 156 1.83 -3.56 10.87
C HIS A 156 2.38 -2.43 9.99
N GLU A 157 1.95 -2.35 8.75
CA GLU A 157 2.32 -1.32 7.79
C GLU A 157 1.77 0.05 8.19
N ILE A 158 0.47 0.16 8.50
CA ILE A 158 -0.17 1.39 9.00
C ILE A 158 0.58 1.91 10.23
N ASN A 159 0.91 1.05 11.18
CA ASN A 159 1.70 1.42 12.36
C ASN A 159 3.10 1.94 11.99
N GLY A 160 3.71 1.44 10.93
CA GLY A 160 4.97 1.94 10.39
C GLY A 160 4.84 3.35 9.80
N ILE A 161 3.80 3.57 9.00
CA ILE A 161 3.46 4.87 8.40
C ILE A 161 3.17 5.90 9.48
N ASP A 162 2.34 5.56 10.47
CA ASP A 162 1.97 6.46 11.56
C ASP A 162 3.18 6.91 12.37
N ARG A 163 4.13 6.01 12.65
CA ARG A 163 5.40 6.37 13.32
C ARG A 163 6.23 7.35 12.50
N LEU A 164 6.33 7.16 11.19
CA LEU A 164 7.06 8.07 10.29
C LEU A 164 6.38 9.43 10.22
N MET A 165 5.07 9.46 10.01
CA MET A 165 4.29 10.70 9.96
C MET A 165 4.39 11.49 11.27
N HIS A 166 4.27 10.80 12.41
CA HIS A 166 4.40 11.42 13.73
C HIS A 166 5.81 12.01 13.96
N ALA A 167 6.86 11.30 13.56
CA ALA A 167 8.23 11.79 13.66
C ALA A 167 8.44 13.05 12.82
N MET A 168 7.95 13.08 11.57
CA MET A 168 8.03 14.26 10.71
C MET A 168 7.16 15.42 11.22
N GLN A 169 5.96 15.13 11.72
CA GLN A 169 5.04 16.13 12.27
C GLN A 169 5.61 16.83 13.49
N ASN A 170 6.26 16.10 14.41
CA ASN A 170 6.87 16.66 15.61
C ASN A 170 7.99 17.67 15.33
N THR A 171 8.58 17.61 14.14
CA THR A 171 9.59 18.56 13.68
C THR A 171 9.03 19.60 12.70
N GLY A 172 7.70 19.68 12.56
CA GLY A 172 7.05 20.60 11.61
C GLY A 172 7.37 20.31 10.15
N TYR A 173 7.76 19.05 9.81
CA TYR A 173 8.25 18.67 8.48
C TYR A 173 9.51 19.44 8.07
N ASP A 174 10.38 19.73 9.01
CA ASP A 174 11.67 20.37 8.75
C ASP A 174 12.49 19.56 7.71
N ALA A 175 13.01 20.26 6.69
CA ALA A 175 13.69 19.62 5.57
C ALA A 175 14.95 18.83 6.00
N VAL A 176 15.71 19.36 6.97
CA VAL A 176 16.92 18.68 7.47
C VAL A 176 16.55 17.37 8.14
N TYR A 177 15.48 17.39 8.95
CA TYR A 177 15.01 16.18 9.63
C TYR A 177 14.42 15.15 8.66
N ILE A 178 13.68 15.57 7.65
CA ILE A 178 13.22 14.68 6.57
C ILE A 178 14.40 14.02 5.86
N VAL A 179 15.49 14.76 5.60
CA VAL A 179 16.72 14.22 5.00
C VAL A 179 17.36 13.15 5.91
N GLU A 180 17.38 13.35 7.22
CA GLU A 180 17.92 12.37 8.17
C GLU A 180 17.07 11.07 8.20
N ILE A 181 15.74 11.20 8.28
CA ILE A 181 14.83 10.04 8.23
C ILE A 181 15.04 9.26 6.93
N GLN A 182 15.05 9.93 5.79
CA GLN A 182 15.16 9.25 4.50
C GLN A 182 16.52 8.57 4.30
N LYS A 183 17.62 9.09 4.89
CA LYS A 183 18.92 8.39 4.89
C LYS A 183 18.85 7.08 5.67
N ALA A 184 18.27 7.09 6.87
CA ALA A 184 18.07 5.88 7.67
C ALA A 184 17.20 4.84 6.92
N MET A 185 16.17 5.30 6.23
CA MET A 185 15.31 4.46 5.39
C MET A 185 16.06 3.87 4.19
N HIS A 186 16.92 4.66 3.53
CA HIS A 186 17.74 4.20 2.42
C HIS A 186 18.55 2.95 2.79
N ASP A 187 19.29 2.99 3.90
CA ASP A 187 20.13 1.88 4.32
C ASP A 187 19.31 0.65 4.72
N LYS A 188 18.23 0.87 5.46
CA LYS A 188 17.29 -0.19 5.86
C LYS A 188 16.72 -0.93 4.66
N TYR A 189 16.16 -0.23 3.69
CA TYR A 189 15.46 -0.84 2.56
C TYR A 189 16.40 -1.28 1.44
N LYS A 190 17.59 -0.71 1.32
CA LYS A 190 18.65 -1.24 0.46
C LYS A 190 19.00 -2.69 0.84
N LYS A 191 19.13 -2.99 2.13
CA LYS A 191 19.36 -4.35 2.63
C LYS A 191 18.18 -5.26 2.34
N LYS A 192 16.97 -4.84 2.69
CA LYS A 192 15.74 -5.62 2.47
C LYS A 192 15.52 -5.98 1.00
N LEU A 193 15.73 -5.03 0.07
CA LEU A 193 15.61 -5.27 -1.37
C LEU A 193 16.66 -6.26 -1.90
N HIS A 194 17.82 -6.35 -1.27
CA HIS A 194 18.85 -7.35 -1.61
C HIS A 194 18.41 -8.76 -1.17
N ASP A 195 17.73 -8.85 -0.03
CA ASP A 195 17.33 -10.13 0.56
C ASP A 195 16.10 -10.76 -0.14
N VAL A 196 15.34 -9.97 -0.91
CA VAL A 196 14.12 -10.41 -1.63
C VAL A 196 14.41 -10.73 -3.11
N LYS A 197 15.57 -10.30 -3.66
CA LYS A 197 16.02 -10.61 -5.03
C LYS A 197 16.80 -11.90 -5.09
#